data_9c6fb2c68980647982f994c72cadd83b
#
_entry.id   9c6fb2c68980647982f994c72cadd83b
#
_cell.length_a   1.000
_cell.length_b   1.000
_cell.length_c   1.000
_cell.angle_alpha   90.00
_cell.angle_beta   90.00
_cell.angle_gamma   90.00
#
_symmetry.space_group_name_H-M   'P 1'
#
loop_
_entity.id
_entity.type
_entity.pdbx_description
1 polymer ?
#
loop_
_entity_poly.entity_id
_entity_poly.type
_entity_poly.pdbx_seq_one_letter_code
_entity_poly.pdbx_strand_id
1 'polypeptide(L)'
;MTTASSSATDKPSILIQFDTDPQPSVFDRVVAVDSGVQHLFSYGGMTPANVVGLVHGAIFTRSPRSLARTAIFIGGSDVAQGEALADVVRKTLIPQYGLSVSVMLDSNGANTTAAAAVRAAARHLDLAKCQALILGGTGPVGQRVARLLARAGADVRVGSRQKDRAEAVCAAIRAQVPGAKLTAVATASSSDGPAALDGRNLVVAAGAAGTVLLPKKLRATSKTLKVAIDLNGVPPAGIEGIELPDAGMDRDGVIAYGALGVGDTKMKVHRAAIQQLFTSNQQFIDAEECYALAQAY
;
A
#
# COMPACT_ATOMS: atom_id res chain seq x y z
N MET A 1 -10.12 39.14 -33.50
CA MET A 1 -9.37 38.58 -32.38
C MET A 1 -9.79 37.15 -32.22
N THR A 2 -9.04 36.20 -32.74
CA THR A 2 -9.28 34.76 -32.60
C THR A 2 -8.78 34.34 -31.23
N THR A 3 -9.69 34.07 -30.33
CA THR A 3 -9.38 33.45 -29.02
C THR A 3 -8.89 32.03 -29.31
N ALA A 4 -7.60 31.79 -29.21
CA ALA A 4 -7.05 30.44 -29.23
C ALA A 4 -7.72 29.63 -28.12
N SER A 5 -8.51 28.63 -28.48
CA SER A 5 -9.02 27.63 -27.56
C SER A 5 -7.82 26.85 -27.02
N SER A 6 -7.35 27.16 -25.81
CA SER A 6 -6.30 26.39 -25.17
C SER A 6 -6.80 24.94 -25.02
N SER A 7 -6.06 23.96 -25.52
CA SER A 7 -6.42 22.56 -25.39
C SER A 7 -6.47 22.16 -23.92
N ALA A 8 -7.26 21.14 -23.56
CA ALA A 8 -7.35 20.64 -22.19
C ALA A 8 -5.97 20.17 -21.65
N THR A 9 -5.02 19.90 -22.56
CA THR A 9 -3.64 19.51 -22.28
C THR A 9 -2.72 20.69 -21.91
N ASP A 10 -3.13 21.96 -22.16
CA ASP A 10 -2.30 23.14 -21.87
C ASP A 10 -2.32 23.57 -20.40
N LYS A 11 -3.21 23.02 -19.59
CA LYS A 11 -3.27 23.36 -18.16
C LYS A 11 -2.16 22.59 -17.39
N PRO A 12 -1.45 23.27 -16.48
CA PRO A 12 -0.44 22.58 -15.67
C PRO A 12 -1.08 21.50 -14.78
N SER A 13 -0.33 20.41 -14.54
CA SER A 13 -0.72 19.41 -13.58
C SER A 13 -0.61 19.95 -12.15
N ILE A 14 -1.67 19.79 -11.38
CA ILE A 14 -1.73 20.18 -9.97
C ILE A 14 -2.05 18.95 -9.14
N LEU A 15 -1.17 18.62 -8.21
CA LEU A 15 -1.44 17.64 -7.17
C LEU A 15 -1.80 18.37 -5.86
N ILE A 16 -2.93 18.03 -5.28
CA ILE A 16 -3.35 18.56 -3.99
C ILE A 16 -3.13 17.45 -2.97
N GLN A 17 -2.14 17.63 -2.10
CA GLN A 17 -1.87 16.70 -1.02
C GLN A 17 -2.72 17.07 0.19
N PHE A 18 -3.54 16.14 0.64
CA PHE A 18 -4.21 16.15 1.93
C PHE A 18 -3.49 15.18 2.86
N ASP A 19 -2.90 15.70 3.90
CA ASP A 19 -2.12 14.93 4.85
C ASP A 19 -2.80 14.99 6.22
N THR A 20 -3.03 13.82 6.84
CA THR A 20 -3.67 13.76 8.16
C THR A 20 -2.74 14.24 9.28
N ASP A 21 -1.43 14.23 9.04
CA ASP A 21 -0.44 14.79 9.99
C ASP A 21 -0.42 16.33 9.91
N PRO A 22 -0.08 17.02 10.99
CA PRO A 22 0.03 18.49 11.00
C PRO A 22 1.05 19.02 9.99
N GLN A 23 2.12 18.27 9.76
CA GLN A 23 3.16 18.58 8.77
C GLN A 23 3.08 17.56 7.63
N PRO A 24 2.72 18.00 6.41
CA PRO A 24 2.66 17.09 5.27
C PRO A 24 4.02 16.44 4.98
N SER A 25 3.98 15.17 4.64
CA SER A 25 5.15 14.34 4.37
C SER A 25 6.08 14.95 3.31
N VAL A 26 7.34 15.18 3.69
CA VAL A 26 8.39 15.61 2.75
C VAL A 26 8.67 14.54 1.71
N PHE A 27 8.64 13.27 2.12
CA PHE A 27 8.85 12.13 1.23
C PHE A 27 7.86 12.14 0.05
N ASP A 28 6.56 12.26 0.34
CA ASP A 28 5.52 12.24 -0.69
C ASP A 28 5.61 13.46 -1.61
N ARG A 29 5.99 14.61 -1.06
CA ARG A 29 6.20 15.83 -1.86
C ARG A 29 7.37 15.70 -2.84
N VAL A 30 8.49 15.12 -2.40
CA VAL A 30 9.62 14.86 -3.29
C VAL A 30 9.23 13.89 -4.39
N VAL A 31 8.54 12.78 -4.04
CA VAL A 31 8.06 11.81 -5.03
C VAL A 31 7.09 12.46 -6.03
N ALA A 32 6.22 13.36 -5.59
CA ALA A 32 5.31 14.08 -6.47
C ALA A 32 6.08 14.92 -7.52
N VAL A 33 7.09 15.66 -7.08
CA VAL A 33 7.95 16.45 -7.98
C VAL A 33 8.71 15.54 -8.94
N ASP A 34 9.31 14.47 -8.44
CA ASP A 34 10.04 13.49 -9.26
C ASP A 34 9.13 12.74 -10.26
N SER A 35 7.82 12.75 -10.01
CA SER A 35 6.80 12.19 -10.91
C SER A 35 6.36 13.17 -12.02
N GLY A 36 6.91 14.39 -12.05
CA GLY A 36 6.60 15.40 -13.05
C GLY A 36 5.37 16.26 -12.75
N VAL A 37 4.93 16.31 -11.47
CA VAL A 37 3.89 17.22 -11.03
C VAL A 37 4.39 18.66 -11.13
N GLN A 38 3.66 19.51 -11.85
CA GLN A 38 4.09 20.89 -12.08
C GLN A 38 3.81 21.84 -10.90
N HIS A 39 2.69 21.62 -10.20
CA HIS A 39 2.34 22.36 -8.99
C HIS A 39 1.84 21.41 -7.91
N LEU A 40 2.31 21.63 -6.69
CA LEU A 40 1.94 20.84 -5.52
C LEU A 40 1.40 21.76 -4.43
N PHE A 41 0.16 21.51 -4.01
CA PHE A 41 -0.47 22.20 -2.90
C PHE A 41 -0.63 21.23 -1.73
N SER A 42 0.04 21.51 -0.61
CA SER A 42 0.06 20.58 0.52
C SER A 42 -0.66 21.18 1.73
N TYR A 43 -1.61 20.43 2.25
CA TYR A 43 -2.41 20.77 3.43
C TYR A 43 -2.21 19.73 4.51
N GLY A 44 -1.77 20.11 5.70
CA GLY A 44 -1.64 19.25 6.87
C GLY A 44 -2.81 19.37 7.83
N GLY A 45 -2.91 18.41 8.77
CA GLY A 45 -4.00 18.37 9.75
C GLY A 45 -5.39 18.16 9.12
N MET A 46 -5.43 17.43 8.02
CA MET A 46 -6.68 17.19 7.30
C MET A 46 -7.53 16.14 7.98
N THR A 47 -8.81 16.44 8.07
CA THR A 47 -9.82 15.58 8.70
C THR A 47 -11.09 15.52 7.83
N PRO A 48 -11.97 14.53 8.05
CA PRO A 48 -13.30 14.52 7.44
C PRO A 48 -14.10 15.79 7.64
N ALA A 49 -13.88 16.52 8.73
CA ALA A 49 -14.64 17.72 9.06
C ALA A 49 -14.19 18.98 8.29
N ASN A 50 -12.92 19.05 7.85
CA ASN A 50 -12.37 20.25 7.22
C ASN A 50 -12.05 20.11 5.72
N VAL A 51 -12.17 18.92 5.14
CA VAL A 51 -11.72 18.66 3.75
C VAL A 51 -12.70 19.10 2.67
N VAL A 52 -14.02 19.12 2.95
CA VAL A 52 -15.08 19.31 1.94
C VAL A 52 -14.89 20.60 1.12
N GLY A 53 -14.60 21.72 1.77
CA GLY A 53 -14.37 23.00 1.09
C GLY A 53 -13.16 22.98 0.14
N LEU A 54 -12.10 22.23 0.49
CA LEU A 54 -10.91 22.08 -0.35
C LEU A 54 -11.20 21.18 -1.58
N VAL A 55 -12.00 20.12 -1.40
CA VAL A 55 -12.46 19.28 -2.52
C VAL A 55 -13.32 20.07 -3.47
N HIS A 56 -14.25 20.88 -2.98
CA HIS A 56 -15.04 21.81 -3.81
C HIS A 56 -14.11 22.77 -4.56
N GLY A 57 -13.09 23.33 -3.91
CA GLY A 57 -12.08 24.14 -4.57
C GLY A 57 -11.37 23.40 -5.70
N ALA A 58 -11.08 22.10 -5.53
CA ALA A 58 -10.42 21.29 -6.54
C ALA A 58 -11.32 21.05 -7.78
N ILE A 59 -12.63 20.81 -7.60
CA ILE A 59 -13.53 20.41 -8.70
C ILE A 59 -14.25 21.57 -9.39
N PHE A 60 -14.36 22.75 -8.77
CA PHE A 60 -15.08 23.91 -9.35
C PHE A 60 -14.17 24.93 -10.04
N THR A 61 -12.84 24.81 -9.95
CA THR A 61 -11.91 25.81 -10.52
C THR A 61 -11.59 25.60 -11.99
N ARG A 62 -11.83 24.41 -12.53
CA ARG A 62 -11.53 24.05 -13.92
C ARG A 62 -12.77 23.49 -14.62
N SER A 63 -12.82 23.63 -15.94
CA SER A 63 -13.84 22.93 -16.73
C SER A 63 -13.69 21.40 -16.60
N PRO A 64 -14.74 20.58 -16.73
CA PRO A 64 -14.67 19.13 -16.64
C PRO A 64 -13.56 18.51 -17.51
N ARG A 65 -13.34 19.03 -18.71
CA ARG A 65 -12.26 18.57 -19.62
C ARG A 65 -10.86 18.82 -19.08
N SER A 66 -10.68 19.84 -18.25
CA SER A 66 -9.37 20.20 -17.68
C SER A 66 -9.14 19.60 -16.28
N LEU A 67 -10.15 18.96 -15.68
CA LEU A 67 -10.03 18.36 -14.35
C LEU A 67 -9.09 17.14 -14.31
N ALA A 68 -8.83 16.48 -15.45
CA ALA A 68 -7.80 15.47 -15.55
C ALA A 68 -6.37 15.99 -15.25
N ARG A 69 -6.21 17.33 -15.21
CA ARG A 69 -4.93 17.98 -14.82
C ARG A 69 -4.91 18.43 -13.35
N THR A 70 -5.91 18.00 -12.54
CA THR A 70 -5.96 18.19 -11.08
C THR A 70 -6.18 16.82 -10.45
N ALA A 71 -5.41 16.51 -9.41
CA ALA A 71 -5.55 15.25 -8.66
C ALA A 71 -5.39 15.49 -7.16
N ILE A 72 -5.88 14.56 -6.36
CA ILE A 72 -5.74 14.56 -4.90
C ILE A 72 -4.88 13.37 -4.48
N PHE A 73 -3.90 13.62 -3.61
CA PHE A 73 -3.14 12.59 -2.90
C PHE A 73 -3.47 12.65 -1.42
N ILE A 74 -3.80 11.51 -0.81
CA ILE A 74 -4.11 11.40 0.61
C ILE A 74 -2.98 10.65 1.30
N GLY A 75 -2.26 11.37 2.18
CA GLY A 75 -1.13 10.90 2.96
C GLY A 75 -1.39 10.91 4.46
N GLY A 76 -0.29 10.91 5.22
CA GLY A 76 -0.27 10.92 6.69
C GLY A 76 0.11 9.58 7.30
N SER A 77 0.48 9.60 8.58
CA SER A 77 0.98 8.42 9.29
C SER A 77 -0.14 7.49 9.77
N ASP A 78 -1.35 8.01 10.00
CA ASP A 78 -2.51 7.24 10.45
C ASP A 78 -3.35 6.79 9.24
N VAL A 79 -3.28 5.50 8.96
CA VAL A 79 -3.97 4.91 7.81
C VAL A 79 -5.50 4.91 7.97
N ALA A 80 -6.01 4.72 9.19
CA ALA A 80 -7.45 4.74 9.42
C ALA A 80 -8.05 6.14 9.22
N GLN A 81 -7.32 7.18 9.65
CA GLN A 81 -7.70 8.56 9.38
C GLN A 81 -7.64 8.87 7.87
N GLY A 82 -6.60 8.37 7.17
CA GLY A 82 -6.49 8.52 5.72
C GLY A 82 -7.63 7.84 4.97
N GLU A 83 -8.05 6.65 5.37
CA GLU A 83 -9.22 5.94 4.81
C GLU A 83 -10.52 6.72 5.04
N ALA A 84 -10.74 7.20 6.26
CA ALA A 84 -11.91 8.02 6.58
C ALA A 84 -11.93 9.33 5.77
N LEU A 85 -10.76 9.95 5.58
CA LEU A 85 -10.62 11.15 4.75
C LEU A 85 -10.93 10.85 3.27
N ALA A 86 -10.40 9.74 2.74
CA ALA A 86 -10.64 9.30 1.38
C ALA A 86 -12.14 9.05 1.10
N ASP A 87 -12.85 8.48 2.05
CA ASP A 87 -14.29 8.26 1.94
C ASP A 87 -15.06 9.56 1.82
N VAL A 88 -14.70 10.60 2.60
CA VAL A 88 -15.35 11.93 2.48
C VAL A 88 -14.97 12.59 1.17
N VAL A 89 -13.71 12.54 0.75
CA VAL A 89 -13.27 13.07 -0.55
C VAL A 89 -14.10 12.44 -1.67
N ARG A 90 -14.21 11.11 -1.73
CA ARG A 90 -15.00 10.40 -2.75
C ARG A 90 -16.47 10.81 -2.78
N LYS A 91 -17.09 10.94 -1.62
CA LYS A 91 -18.51 11.35 -1.49
C LYS A 91 -18.76 12.81 -1.89
N THR A 92 -17.71 13.65 -1.85
CA THR A 92 -17.79 15.08 -2.20
C THR A 92 -17.62 15.31 -3.71
N LEU A 93 -17.02 14.36 -4.45
CA LEU A 93 -16.94 14.43 -5.91
C LEU A 93 -18.31 14.30 -6.54
N ILE A 94 -18.53 14.93 -7.70
CA ILE A 94 -19.82 14.99 -8.40
C ILE A 94 -19.65 14.45 -9.84
N PRO A 95 -19.32 13.16 -10.01
CA PRO A 95 -18.96 12.59 -11.31
C PRO A 95 -20.06 12.64 -12.36
N GLN A 96 -21.34 12.64 -11.94
CA GLN A 96 -22.48 12.76 -12.85
C GLN A 96 -22.51 14.07 -13.64
N TYR A 97 -21.81 15.12 -13.18
CA TYR A 97 -21.64 16.38 -13.89
C TYR A 97 -20.20 16.56 -14.46
N GLY A 98 -19.39 15.51 -14.42
CA GLY A 98 -17.98 15.56 -14.81
C GLY A 98 -17.10 16.34 -13.82
N LEU A 99 -17.62 16.71 -12.65
CA LEU A 99 -16.93 17.44 -11.60
C LEU A 99 -16.25 16.44 -10.65
N SER A 100 -15.19 15.86 -11.14
CA SER A 100 -14.38 14.86 -10.43
C SER A 100 -12.92 15.07 -10.72
N VAL A 101 -12.06 14.64 -9.80
CA VAL A 101 -10.61 14.54 -9.95
C VAL A 101 -10.16 13.16 -9.48
N SER A 102 -9.06 12.66 -10.04
CA SER A 102 -8.49 11.40 -9.58
C SER A 102 -7.93 11.53 -8.17
N VAL A 103 -8.02 10.45 -7.39
CA VAL A 103 -7.61 10.39 -5.99
C VAL A 103 -6.69 9.19 -5.79
N MET A 104 -5.59 9.37 -5.08
CA MET A 104 -4.71 8.30 -4.60
C MET A 104 -4.70 8.30 -3.07
N LEU A 105 -4.85 7.14 -2.47
CA LEU A 105 -4.65 6.90 -1.05
C LEU A 105 -3.36 6.10 -0.84
N ASP A 106 -2.40 6.67 -0.12
CA ASP A 106 -1.19 5.93 0.29
C ASP A 106 -0.66 6.40 1.65
N SER A 107 -1.58 6.53 2.62
CA SER A 107 -1.19 6.89 4.00
C SER A 107 -0.16 5.90 4.55
N ASN A 108 0.89 6.43 5.15
CA ASN A 108 2.06 5.71 5.65
C ASN A 108 2.75 4.84 4.56
N GLY A 109 2.55 5.15 3.30
CA GLY A 109 3.05 4.36 2.18
C GLY A 109 2.55 2.91 2.18
N ALA A 110 1.41 2.63 2.80
CA ALA A 110 0.97 1.27 3.08
C ALA A 110 0.52 0.51 1.82
N ASN A 111 -0.12 1.19 0.88
CA ASN A 111 -0.61 0.59 -0.36
C ASN A 111 0.54 0.24 -1.31
N THR A 112 1.42 1.21 -1.55
CA THR A 112 2.58 1.02 -2.44
C THR A 112 3.57 0.01 -1.89
N THR A 113 3.77 -0.04 -0.56
CA THR A 113 4.63 -1.04 0.09
C THR A 113 4.04 -2.45 -0.03
N ALA A 114 2.75 -2.61 0.25
CA ALA A 114 2.08 -3.90 0.11
C ALA A 114 2.11 -4.40 -1.34
N ALA A 115 1.84 -3.53 -2.31
CA ALA A 115 1.91 -3.84 -3.73
C ALA A 115 3.31 -4.34 -4.14
N ALA A 116 4.36 -3.64 -3.70
CA ALA A 116 5.74 -4.03 -3.98
C ALA A 116 6.13 -5.37 -3.32
N ALA A 117 5.69 -5.62 -2.08
CA ALA A 117 5.94 -6.87 -1.39
C ALA A 117 5.27 -8.06 -2.09
N VAL A 118 3.99 -7.92 -2.46
CA VAL A 118 3.27 -8.97 -3.19
C VAL A 118 3.87 -9.20 -4.59
N ARG A 119 4.33 -8.13 -5.26
CA ARG A 119 5.06 -8.25 -6.53
C ARG A 119 6.38 -8.97 -6.38
N ALA A 120 7.14 -8.73 -5.32
CA ALA A 120 8.37 -9.46 -5.01
C ALA A 120 8.09 -10.97 -4.83
N ALA A 121 7.04 -11.34 -4.10
CA ALA A 121 6.61 -12.73 -3.96
C ALA A 121 6.20 -13.36 -5.31
N ALA A 122 5.45 -12.64 -6.13
CA ALA A 122 4.95 -13.09 -7.43
C ALA A 122 6.04 -13.40 -8.46
N ARG A 123 7.25 -12.89 -8.27
CA ARG A 123 8.40 -13.23 -9.12
C ARG A 123 8.89 -14.67 -8.92
N HIS A 124 8.55 -15.30 -7.80
CA HIS A 124 9.08 -16.60 -7.39
C HIS A 124 7.99 -17.64 -7.11
N LEU A 125 6.73 -17.21 -6.93
CA LEU A 125 5.61 -18.06 -6.55
C LEU A 125 4.41 -17.82 -7.45
N ASP A 126 3.70 -18.92 -7.78
CA ASP A 126 2.33 -18.84 -8.28
C ASP A 126 1.42 -18.46 -7.10
N LEU A 127 0.94 -17.20 -7.10
CA LEU A 127 0.17 -16.68 -5.96
C LEU A 127 -1.14 -17.46 -5.73
N ALA A 128 -1.75 -18.04 -6.77
CA ALA A 128 -2.98 -18.82 -6.61
C ALA A 128 -2.75 -20.12 -5.80
N LYS A 129 -1.50 -20.61 -5.77
CA LYS A 129 -1.07 -21.78 -5.00
C LYS A 129 -0.25 -21.42 -3.76
N CYS A 130 -0.11 -20.12 -3.51
CA CYS A 130 0.72 -19.64 -2.42
C CYS A 130 0.07 -19.93 -1.07
N GLN A 131 0.90 -20.37 -0.13
CA GLN A 131 0.56 -20.55 1.27
C GLN A 131 1.36 -19.53 2.08
N ALA A 132 0.73 -18.42 2.44
CA ALA A 132 1.39 -17.29 3.06
C ALA A 132 1.17 -17.22 4.57
N LEU A 133 2.18 -16.71 5.28
CA LEU A 133 2.07 -16.23 6.65
C LEU A 133 2.43 -14.74 6.68
N ILE A 134 1.53 -13.92 7.20
CA ILE A 134 1.76 -12.49 7.37
C ILE A 134 1.97 -12.20 8.84
N LEU A 135 3.19 -11.99 9.26
CA LEU A 135 3.56 -11.60 10.61
C LEU A 135 3.31 -10.10 10.79
N GLY A 136 2.62 -9.71 11.85
CA GLY A 136 2.09 -8.35 12.01
C GLY A 136 0.94 -8.04 11.03
N GLY A 137 0.17 -9.07 10.67
CA GLY A 137 -0.90 -9.00 9.67
C GLY A 137 -2.07 -8.08 10.03
N THR A 138 -2.14 -7.58 11.25
CA THR A 138 -3.14 -6.60 11.69
C THR A 138 -2.68 -5.15 11.53
N GLY A 139 -1.42 -4.91 11.16
CA GLY A 139 -0.90 -3.60 10.82
C GLY A 139 -1.34 -3.15 9.42
N PRO A 140 -1.20 -1.85 9.10
CA PRO A 140 -1.67 -1.28 7.83
C PRO A 140 -1.14 -1.99 6.59
N VAL A 141 0.18 -2.22 6.51
CA VAL A 141 0.80 -2.92 5.38
C VAL A 141 0.40 -4.40 5.37
N GLY A 142 0.41 -5.06 6.54
CA GLY A 142 0.08 -6.48 6.65
C GLY A 142 -1.34 -6.82 6.19
N GLN A 143 -2.33 -5.98 6.53
CA GLN A 143 -3.71 -6.14 6.06
C GLN A 143 -3.81 -6.05 4.54
N ARG A 144 -3.10 -5.11 3.92
CA ARG A 144 -3.08 -4.92 2.46
C ARG A 144 -2.38 -6.07 1.74
N VAL A 145 -1.25 -6.53 2.27
CA VAL A 145 -0.57 -7.74 1.75
C VAL A 145 -1.51 -8.94 1.82
N ALA A 146 -2.17 -9.17 2.96
CA ALA A 146 -3.13 -10.27 3.12
C ALA A 146 -4.30 -10.16 2.13
N ARG A 147 -4.86 -8.95 1.94
CA ARG A 147 -5.95 -8.70 0.98
C ARG A 147 -5.53 -8.94 -0.46
N LEU A 148 -4.37 -8.44 -0.88
CA LEU A 148 -3.86 -8.63 -2.24
C LEU A 148 -3.55 -10.11 -2.53
N LEU A 149 -2.93 -10.82 -1.60
CA LEU A 149 -2.68 -12.26 -1.73
C LEU A 149 -3.99 -13.06 -1.76
N ALA A 150 -4.97 -12.72 -0.94
CA ALA A 150 -6.29 -13.36 -0.94
C ALA A 150 -7.02 -13.16 -2.28
N ARG A 151 -6.95 -11.97 -2.87
CA ARG A 151 -7.48 -11.69 -4.22
C ARG A 151 -6.79 -12.51 -5.30
N ALA A 152 -5.51 -12.80 -5.13
CA ALA A 152 -4.76 -13.68 -6.03
C ALA A 152 -5.04 -15.17 -5.81
N GLY A 153 -5.89 -15.55 -4.84
CA GLY A 153 -6.29 -16.93 -4.56
C GLY A 153 -5.42 -17.67 -3.54
N ALA A 154 -4.46 -17.01 -2.92
CA ALA A 154 -3.58 -17.59 -1.90
C ALA A 154 -4.35 -18.04 -0.64
N ASP A 155 -3.78 -19.04 0.05
CA ASP A 155 -4.15 -19.41 1.42
C ASP A 155 -3.29 -18.59 2.39
N VAL A 156 -3.90 -17.68 3.13
CA VAL A 156 -3.19 -16.69 3.95
C VAL A 156 -3.47 -16.87 5.43
N ARG A 157 -2.42 -17.08 6.22
CA ARG A 157 -2.46 -16.94 7.67
C ARG A 157 -2.16 -15.50 8.06
N VAL A 158 -3.10 -14.86 8.76
CA VAL A 158 -2.94 -13.52 9.32
C VAL A 158 -2.44 -13.66 10.75
N GLY A 159 -1.16 -13.35 10.98
CA GLY A 159 -0.51 -13.46 12.27
C GLY A 159 -0.64 -12.19 13.11
N SER A 160 -1.01 -12.36 14.38
CA SER A 160 -1.10 -11.27 15.35
C SER A 160 -0.79 -11.76 16.76
N ARG A 161 -0.26 -10.89 17.62
CA ARG A 161 -0.14 -11.17 19.06
C ARG A 161 -1.51 -11.39 19.74
N GLN A 162 -2.55 -10.76 19.20
CA GLN A 162 -3.94 -10.90 19.64
C GLN A 162 -4.74 -11.55 18.51
N LYS A 163 -5.12 -12.81 18.69
CA LYS A 163 -5.80 -13.61 17.67
C LYS A 163 -7.12 -12.96 17.24
N ASP A 164 -7.88 -12.40 18.19
CA ASP A 164 -9.16 -11.74 17.90
C ASP A 164 -9.02 -10.58 16.90
N ARG A 165 -7.90 -9.82 16.98
CA ARG A 165 -7.61 -8.78 16.00
C ARG A 165 -7.34 -9.36 14.61
N ALA A 166 -6.64 -10.49 14.53
CA ALA A 166 -6.43 -11.17 13.25
C ALA A 166 -7.74 -11.72 12.69
N GLU A 167 -8.64 -12.22 13.53
CA GLU A 167 -9.99 -12.67 13.14
C GLU A 167 -10.82 -11.52 12.57
N ALA A 168 -10.80 -10.35 13.21
CA ALA A 168 -11.47 -9.15 12.69
C ALA A 168 -10.93 -8.74 11.31
N VAL A 169 -9.61 -8.77 11.11
CA VAL A 169 -8.99 -8.50 9.81
C VAL A 169 -9.41 -9.54 8.77
N CYS A 170 -9.39 -10.83 9.11
CA CYS A 170 -9.86 -11.89 8.21
C CYS A 170 -11.33 -11.68 7.82
N ALA A 171 -12.19 -11.29 8.75
CA ALA A 171 -13.59 -11.01 8.48
C ALA A 171 -13.76 -9.81 7.53
N ALA A 172 -13.03 -8.72 7.78
CA ALA A 172 -13.05 -7.53 6.93
C ALA A 172 -12.57 -7.83 5.50
N ILE A 173 -11.51 -8.64 5.35
CA ILE A 173 -11.02 -9.04 4.02
C ILE A 173 -12.04 -9.95 3.32
N ARG A 174 -12.67 -10.91 4.01
CA ARG A 174 -13.69 -11.79 3.41
C ARG A 174 -14.91 -11.01 2.92
N ALA A 175 -15.27 -9.92 3.60
CA ALA A 175 -16.35 -9.05 3.14
C ALA A 175 -16.03 -8.37 1.79
N GLN A 176 -14.74 -8.12 1.51
CA GLN A 176 -14.27 -7.49 0.26
C GLN A 176 -13.87 -8.53 -0.80
N VAL A 177 -13.50 -9.74 -0.38
CA VAL A 177 -13.01 -10.84 -1.24
C VAL A 177 -13.78 -12.11 -0.88
N PRO A 178 -14.99 -12.31 -1.42
CA PRO A 178 -15.77 -13.52 -1.16
C PRO A 178 -15.00 -14.79 -1.53
N GLY A 179 -15.03 -15.79 -0.64
CA GLY A 179 -14.31 -17.05 -0.84
C GLY A 179 -12.81 -17.01 -0.48
N ALA A 180 -12.29 -15.90 0.04
CA ALA A 180 -10.91 -15.79 0.47
C ALA A 180 -10.54 -16.85 1.54
N LYS A 181 -9.43 -17.56 1.31
CA LYS A 181 -8.87 -18.56 2.22
C LYS A 181 -7.99 -17.86 3.25
N LEU A 182 -8.57 -17.51 4.38
CA LEU A 182 -7.90 -16.75 5.44
C LEU A 182 -8.00 -17.50 6.76
N THR A 183 -6.93 -17.51 7.53
CA THR A 183 -6.89 -18.09 8.88
C THR A 183 -6.19 -17.12 9.83
N ALA A 184 -6.84 -16.76 10.92
CA ALA A 184 -6.21 -15.99 11.98
C ALA A 184 -5.34 -16.90 12.86
N VAL A 185 -4.09 -16.50 13.09
CA VAL A 185 -3.15 -17.25 13.92
C VAL A 185 -2.54 -16.36 15.00
N ALA A 186 -2.37 -16.93 16.20
CA ALA A 186 -1.58 -16.26 17.23
C ALA A 186 -0.09 -16.32 16.89
N THR A 187 0.63 -15.24 17.23
CA THR A 187 2.10 -15.14 17.08
C THR A 187 2.71 -14.42 18.30
N ALA A 188 2.08 -14.58 19.47
CA ALA A 188 2.51 -13.90 20.70
C ALA A 188 3.65 -14.64 21.40
N SER A 189 3.64 -15.97 21.36
CA SER A 189 4.60 -16.81 22.06
C SER A 189 5.51 -17.58 21.10
N SER A 190 6.65 -18.01 21.59
CA SER A 190 7.56 -18.87 20.85
C SER A 190 6.96 -20.23 20.47
N SER A 191 5.95 -20.68 21.20
CA SER A 191 5.23 -21.92 20.89
C SER A 191 4.24 -21.78 19.73
N ASP A 192 3.80 -20.56 19.42
CA ASP A 192 2.87 -20.31 18.30
C ASP A 192 3.58 -20.40 16.94
N GLY A 193 4.86 -20.02 16.92
CA GLY A 193 5.65 -19.86 15.69
C GLY A 193 5.70 -21.11 14.81
N PRO A 194 6.02 -22.30 15.33
CA PRO A 194 6.06 -23.53 14.53
C PRO A 194 4.74 -23.83 13.83
N ALA A 195 3.62 -23.76 14.54
CA ALA A 195 2.30 -24.01 13.99
C ALA A 195 1.88 -22.94 12.96
N ALA A 196 2.23 -21.68 13.20
CA ALA A 196 1.96 -20.58 12.26
C ALA A 196 2.74 -20.75 10.94
N LEU A 197 4.00 -21.22 11.02
CA LEU A 197 4.90 -21.38 9.87
C LEU A 197 4.68 -22.68 9.09
N ASP A 198 4.11 -23.70 9.71
CA ASP A 198 3.95 -25.03 9.12
C ASP A 198 3.22 -25.00 7.78
N GLY A 199 3.85 -25.59 6.76
CA GLY A 199 3.34 -25.65 5.39
C GLY A 199 3.36 -24.32 4.63
N ARG A 200 3.92 -23.25 5.17
CA ARG A 200 3.96 -21.93 4.48
C ARG A 200 5.16 -21.85 3.54
N ASN A 201 4.92 -21.37 2.31
CA ASN A 201 5.97 -21.14 1.30
C ASN A 201 6.33 -19.65 1.13
N LEU A 202 5.54 -18.76 1.73
CA LEU A 202 5.77 -17.32 1.81
C LEU A 202 5.63 -16.83 3.24
N VAL A 203 6.58 -16.04 3.73
CA VAL A 203 6.44 -15.25 4.95
C VAL A 203 6.67 -13.79 4.62
N VAL A 204 5.78 -12.91 5.09
CA VAL A 204 5.95 -11.46 5.05
C VAL A 204 5.90 -10.92 6.46
N ALA A 205 6.96 -10.25 6.90
CA ALA A 205 7.00 -9.53 8.17
C ALA A 205 6.65 -8.06 7.93
N ALA A 206 5.51 -7.63 8.50
CA ALA A 206 4.99 -6.27 8.42
C ALA A 206 4.58 -5.75 9.82
N GLY A 207 5.31 -6.18 10.85
CA GLY A 207 5.05 -5.79 12.23
C GLY A 207 5.77 -4.52 12.67
N ALA A 208 5.78 -4.29 13.97
CA ALA A 208 6.42 -3.11 14.54
C ALA A 208 7.93 -3.11 14.29
N ALA A 209 8.47 -1.93 13.99
CA ALA A 209 9.89 -1.71 13.82
C ALA A 209 10.69 -2.14 15.09
N GLY A 210 11.88 -2.70 14.88
CA GLY A 210 12.76 -3.10 15.98
C GLY A 210 12.32 -4.36 16.73
N THR A 211 11.42 -5.18 16.16
CA THR A 211 10.94 -6.43 16.79
C THR A 211 11.21 -7.62 15.88
N VAL A 212 11.92 -8.62 16.39
CA VAL A 212 12.07 -9.90 15.70
C VAL A 212 10.76 -10.68 15.77
N LEU A 213 10.21 -10.99 14.60
CA LEU A 213 8.96 -11.73 14.43
C LEU A 213 9.19 -13.19 14.01
N LEU A 214 10.29 -13.45 13.27
CA LEU A 214 10.70 -14.78 12.85
C LEU A 214 12.18 -15.00 13.16
N PRO A 215 12.50 -15.69 14.28
CA PRO A 215 13.88 -16.05 14.60
C PRO A 215 14.49 -16.98 13.57
N LYS A 216 15.82 -16.85 13.31
CA LYS A 216 16.56 -17.68 12.35
C LYS A 216 16.41 -19.18 12.65
N LYS A 217 16.46 -19.56 13.92
CA LYS A 217 16.29 -20.98 14.34
C LYS A 217 14.93 -21.53 13.91
N LEU A 218 13.86 -20.75 14.06
CA LEU A 218 12.52 -21.17 13.63
C LEU A 218 12.42 -21.21 12.11
N ARG A 219 12.94 -20.20 11.41
CA ARG A 219 12.96 -20.17 9.94
C ARG A 219 13.66 -21.42 9.37
N ALA A 220 14.78 -21.83 9.95
CA ALA A 220 15.54 -23.01 9.53
C ALA A 220 14.79 -24.34 9.71
N THR A 221 13.74 -24.41 10.52
CA THR A 221 12.92 -25.64 10.67
C THR A 221 11.94 -25.85 9.52
N SER A 222 11.62 -24.78 8.76
CA SER A 222 10.65 -24.87 7.67
C SER A 222 11.27 -25.55 6.44
N LYS A 223 10.61 -26.61 5.99
CA LYS A 223 10.98 -27.34 4.76
C LYS A 223 10.25 -26.81 3.51
N THR A 224 9.26 -25.94 3.71
CA THR A 224 8.37 -25.46 2.65
C THR A 224 8.59 -24.00 2.28
N LEU A 225 9.24 -23.22 3.15
CA LEU A 225 9.48 -21.80 2.95
C LEU A 225 10.40 -21.58 1.73
N LYS A 226 9.92 -20.80 0.77
CA LYS A 226 10.65 -20.44 -0.46
C LYS A 226 10.99 -18.97 -0.54
N VAL A 227 10.11 -18.11 -0.02
CA VAL A 227 10.27 -16.66 -0.08
C VAL A 227 10.01 -16.06 1.30
N ALA A 228 10.89 -15.17 1.74
CA ALA A 228 10.76 -14.41 2.97
C ALA A 228 10.99 -12.92 2.71
N ILE A 229 10.03 -12.09 3.11
CA ILE A 229 10.04 -10.65 2.86
C ILE A 229 9.94 -9.92 4.18
N ASP A 230 10.95 -9.12 4.50
CA ASP A 230 10.99 -8.30 5.69
C ASP A 230 10.78 -6.82 5.33
N LEU A 231 9.68 -6.25 5.77
CA LEU A 231 9.33 -4.85 5.52
C LEU A 231 9.79 -3.91 6.65
N ASN A 232 10.49 -4.45 7.66
CA ASN A 232 11.04 -3.64 8.73
C ASN A 232 12.31 -2.93 8.27
N GLY A 233 12.25 -1.60 8.22
CA GLY A 233 13.38 -0.76 7.83
C GLY A 233 14.33 -0.36 8.98
N VAL A 234 14.07 -0.84 10.21
CA VAL A 234 14.84 -0.45 11.42
C VAL A 234 15.35 -1.72 12.12
N PRO A 235 16.66 -1.82 12.41
CA PRO A 235 17.21 -2.94 13.18
C PRO A 235 16.60 -3.06 14.59
N PRO A 236 16.47 -4.31 15.11
CA PRO A 236 16.73 -5.57 14.45
C PRO A 236 15.69 -5.89 13.36
N ALA A 237 16.09 -6.70 12.37
CA ALA A 237 15.21 -7.18 11.31
C ALA A 237 14.02 -7.97 11.89
N GLY A 238 12.86 -7.86 11.25
CA GLY A 238 11.68 -8.63 11.62
C GLY A 238 11.83 -10.12 11.33
N ILE A 239 12.62 -10.48 10.31
CA ILE A 239 13.04 -11.85 10.00
C ILE A 239 14.56 -11.95 10.16
N GLU A 240 15.03 -12.66 11.18
CA GLU A 240 16.46 -12.82 11.40
C GLU A 240 17.19 -13.44 10.20
N GLY A 241 18.31 -12.81 9.84
CA GLY A 241 19.18 -13.23 8.73
C GLY A 241 18.73 -12.71 7.37
N ILE A 242 17.73 -11.82 7.31
CA ILE A 242 17.46 -10.97 6.15
C ILE A 242 18.08 -9.60 6.38
N GLU A 243 18.76 -9.08 5.38
CA GLU A 243 19.38 -7.76 5.42
C GLU A 243 18.53 -6.73 4.67
N LEU A 244 18.60 -5.47 5.10
CA LEU A 244 17.81 -4.38 4.50
C LEU A 244 17.93 -4.30 2.97
N PRO A 245 19.14 -4.46 2.34
CA PRO A 245 19.29 -4.36 0.89
C PRO A 245 18.93 -5.64 0.13
N ASP A 246 18.56 -6.74 0.79
CA ASP A 246 18.24 -7.99 0.09
C ASP A 246 17.13 -7.77 -0.95
N ALA A 247 17.39 -8.18 -2.18
CA ALA A 247 16.52 -8.01 -3.33
C ALA A 247 16.51 -9.29 -4.17
N GLY A 248 15.88 -10.35 -3.66
CA GLY A 248 15.90 -11.68 -4.26
C GLY A 248 17.18 -12.48 -3.94
N MET A 249 17.81 -12.21 -2.80
CA MET A 249 19.01 -12.90 -2.37
C MET A 249 18.69 -14.29 -1.77
N ASP A 250 19.53 -15.29 -2.05
CA ASP A 250 19.44 -16.56 -1.34
C ASP A 250 19.99 -16.41 0.10
N ARG A 251 19.17 -16.73 1.07
CA ARG A 251 19.51 -16.77 2.49
C ARG A 251 19.17 -18.15 3.06
N ASP A 252 20.14 -19.03 3.08
CA ASP A 252 19.97 -20.41 3.56
C ASP A 252 18.90 -21.21 2.75
N GLY A 253 18.86 -21.06 1.43
CA GLY A 253 17.90 -21.72 0.53
C GLY A 253 16.52 -21.06 0.46
N VAL A 254 16.37 -19.88 1.04
CA VAL A 254 15.15 -19.05 0.99
C VAL A 254 15.45 -17.75 0.26
N ILE A 255 14.63 -17.40 -0.72
CA ILE A 255 14.76 -16.12 -1.42
C ILE A 255 14.29 -14.99 -0.50
N ALA A 256 15.19 -14.08 -0.21
CA ALA A 256 15.01 -13.02 0.77
C ALA A 256 14.86 -11.63 0.12
N TYR A 257 13.95 -10.84 0.66
CA TYR A 257 13.80 -9.42 0.38
C TYR A 257 13.78 -8.64 1.68
N GLY A 258 14.62 -7.62 1.78
CA GLY A 258 14.60 -6.64 2.86
C GLY A 258 13.86 -5.37 2.47
N ALA A 259 13.68 -4.47 3.43
CA ALA A 259 12.88 -3.26 3.25
C ALA A 259 13.39 -2.35 2.11
N LEU A 260 14.71 -2.22 1.93
CA LEU A 260 15.28 -1.46 0.82
C LEU A 260 15.14 -2.18 -0.52
N GLY A 261 15.28 -3.53 -0.54
CA GLY A 261 15.09 -4.32 -1.76
C GLY A 261 13.65 -4.28 -2.27
N VAL A 262 12.65 -4.24 -1.38
CA VAL A 262 11.26 -3.99 -1.74
C VAL A 262 11.05 -2.52 -2.11
N GLY A 263 11.76 -1.61 -1.45
CA GLY A 263 11.66 -0.17 -1.58
C GLY A 263 11.88 0.34 -3.01
N ASP A 264 12.79 -0.26 -3.78
CA ASP A 264 13.01 0.12 -5.19
C ASP A 264 11.73 -0.06 -6.03
N THR A 265 11.09 -1.21 -5.91
CA THR A 265 9.80 -1.46 -6.59
C THR A 265 8.71 -0.53 -6.05
N LYS A 266 8.64 -0.31 -4.72
CA LYS A 266 7.70 0.62 -4.10
C LYS A 266 7.82 2.03 -4.68
N MET A 267 9.04 2.54 -4.86
CA MET A 267 9.27 3.88 -5.40
C MET A 267 8.83 4.00 -6.87
N LYS A 268 9.05 2.95 -7.67
CA LYS A 268 8.57 2.90 -9.07
C LYS A 268 7.04 2.91 -9.11
N VAL A 269 6.39 2.10 -8.28
CA VAL A 269 4.93 2.05 -8.18
C VAL A 269 4.36 3.39 -7.73
N HIS A 270 4.95 4.03 -6.73
CA HIS A 270 4.48 5.32 -6.22
C HIS A 270 4.53 6.40 -7.32
N ARG A 271 5.66 6.52 -8.03
CA ARG A 271 5.77 7.45 -9.17
C ARG A 271 4.77 7.15 -10.28
N ALA A 272 4.63 5.87 -10.66
CA ALA A 272 3.67 5.47 -11.67
C ALA A 272 2.22 5.77 -11.25
N ALA A 273 1.86 5.57 -9.98
CA ALA A 273 0.55 5.88 -9.45
C ALA A 273 0.25 7.38 -9.50
N ILE A 274 1.21 8.23 -9.12
CA ILE A 274 1.04 9.69 -9.25
C ILE A 274 0.87 10.10 -10.71
N GLN A 275 1.66 9.55 -11.64
CA GLN A 275 1.53 9.83 -13.08
C GLN A 275 0.18 9.37 -13.62
N GLN A 276 -0.29 8.21 -13.18
CA GLN A 276 -1.57 7.63 -13.56
C GLN A 276 -2.76 8.54 -13.20
N LEU A 277 -2.69 9.30 -12.10
CA LEU A 277 -3.75 10.23 -11.69
C LEU A 277 -4.11 11.26 -12.76
N PHE A 278 -3.18 11.63 -13.63
CA PHE A 278 -3.37 12.67 -14.65
C PHE A 278 -3.80 12.12 -16.02
N THR A 279 -4.03 10.80 -16.13
CA THR A 279 -4.54 10.18 -17.38
C THR A 279 -6.07 10.28 -17.49
N SER A 280 -6.76 10.55 -16.39
CA SER A 280 -8.20 10.72 -16.32
C SER A 280 -8.55 11.62 -15.12
N ASN A 281 -9.82 11.89 -14.89
CA ASN A 281 -10.33 12.61 -13.71
C ASN A 281 -11.24 11.74 -12.82
N GLN A 282 -11.21 10.42 -12.98
CA GLN A 282 -12.17 9.51 -12.30
C GLN A 282 -11.48 8.32 -11.64
N GLN A 283 -10.14 8.34 -11.52
CA GLN A 283 -9.43 7.22 -10.92
C GLN A 283 -9.46 7.32 -9.39
N PHE A 284 -9.55 6.17 -8.77
CA PHE A 284 -9.25 6.01 -7.36
C PHE A 284 -8.17 4.94 -7.23
N ILE A 285 -6.99 5.35 -6.78
CA ILE A 285 -5.81 4.47 -6.66
C ILE A 285 -5.66 4.08 -5.20
N ASP A 286 -5.93 2.81 -4.90
CA ASP A 286 -5.73 2.13 -3.62
C ASP A 286 -4.71 0.97 -3.82
N ALA A 287 -4.64 0.04 -2.91
CA ALA A 287 -3.69 -1.06 -2.92
C ALA A 287 -3.81 -1.96 -4.17
N GLU A 288 -5.02 -2.18 -4.67
CA GLU A 288 -5.28 -2.99 -5.85
C GLU A 288 -4.72 -2.35 -7.13
N GLU A 289 -4.96 -1.06 -7.32
CA GLU A 289 -4.43 -0.31 -8.47
C GLU A 289 -2.91 -0.16 -8.36
N CYS A 290 -2.36 0.05 -7.15
CA CYS A 290 -0.92 0.02 -6.91
C CYS A 290 -0.33 -1.34 -7.29
N TYR A 291 -0.99 -2.45 -6.95
CA TYR A 291 -0.53 -3.79 -7.32
C TYR A 291 -0.63 -4.05 -8.84
N ALA A 292 -1.68 -3.55 -9.50
CA ALA A 292 -1.78 -3.61 -10.96
C ALA A 292 -0.61 -2.87 -11.62
N LEU A 293 -0.26 -1.67 -11.15
CA LEU A 293 0.90 -0.93 -11.63
C LEU A 293 2.23 -1.64 -11.34
N ALA A 294 2.33 -2.34 -10.20
CA ALA A 294 3.52 -3.09 -9.83
C ALA A 294 3.86 -4.22 -10.81
N GLN A 295 2.89 -4.71 -11.60
CA GLN A 295 3.12 -5.78 -12.58
C GLN A 295 4.11 -5.38 -13.69
N ALA A 296 4.30 -4.09 -13.92
CA ALA A 296 5.26 -3.58 -14.91
C ALA A 296 6.73 -3.65 -14.45
N TYR A 297 6.99 -3.99 -13.18
CA TYR A 297 8.33 -3.93 -12.58
C TYR A 297 8.86 -5.27 -12.05
#